data_4a4efb85a12efdc234643c0b378aabf5
#
_entry.id   4a4efb85a12efdc234643c0b378aabf5
#
_cell.length_a   1.000
_cell.length_b   1.000
_cell.length_c   1.000
_cell.angle_alpha   90.00
_cell.angle_beta   90.00
_cell.angle_gamma   90.00
#
_symmetry.space_group_name_H-M   'P 1'
#
loop_
_entity.id
_entity.type
_entity.pdbx_description
1 polymer ?
#
loop_
_entity_poly.entity_id
_entity_poly.type
_entity_poly.pdbx_seq_one_letter_code
_entity_poly.pdbx_strand_id
1 'polypeptide(L)'
;MVELSEDAEKLLIELYNHTGGKDAATVSMFEIGEAAGLDRDRSGAAGEELIGWEMVEVRTLSGGIAIAEEGVRAARSIGGTGNAGEDDVKLGAGPVLDDREREAVDRIVSRIKTRVETLGLDFDRLSEIMADLKTAAAQLASPRPKTAVFKEVLISILNIVDDANAGAEARDIRRMLGK
;
A
#
# COMPACT_ATOMS: atom_id res chain seq x y z
N MET A 1 -23.02 1.12 14.14
CA MET A 1 -21.81 1.55 13.40
C MET A 1 -20.95 2.27 14.41
N VAL A 2 -19.76 1.78 14.68
CA VAL A 2 -18.83 2.44 15.61
C VAL A 2 -18.32 3.71 14.88
N GLU A 3 -18.40 4.86 15.55
CA GLU A 3 -17.91 6.12 15.02
C GLU A 3 -16.51 6.34 15.63
N LEU A 4 -15.48 6.06 14.84
CA LEU A 4 -14.10 6.28 15.21
C LEU A 4 -13.75 7.76 15.07
N SER A 5 -12.81 8.24 15.88
CA SER A 5 -12.20 9.55 15.65
C SER A 5 -11.39 9.53 14.34
N GLU A 6 -11.21 10.70 13.72
CA GLU A 6 -10.42 10.85 12.49
C GLU A 6 -9.00 10.30 12.65
N ASP A 7 -8.40 10.47 13.81
CA ASP A 7 -7.07 9.97 14.13
C ASP A 7 -7.03 8.44 14.29
N ALA A 8 -8.07 7.86 14.90
CA ALA A 8 -8.20 6.41 15.02
C ALA A 8 -8.45 5.75 13.64
N GLU A 9 -9.25 6.38 12.76
CA GLU A 9 -9.42 5.91 11.39
C GLU A 9 -8.10 5.93 10.62
N LYS A 10 -7.32 7.02 10.69
CA LYS A 10 -6.01 7.14 10.04
C LYS A 10 -5.04 6.09 10.54
N LEU A 11 -4.94 5.91 11.86
CA LEU A 11 -4.06 4.92 12.48
C LEU A 11 -4.45 3.50 12.07
N LEU A 12 -5.74 3.19 12.07
CA LEU A 12 -6.26 1.87 11.70
C LEU A 12 -6.01 1.55 10.22
N ILE A 13 -6.25 2.50 9.33
CA ILE A 13 -5.99 2.35 7.90
C ILE A 13 -4.50 2.11 7.66
N GLU A 14 -3.62 2.90 8.28
CA GLU A 14 -2.18 2.75 8.11
C GLU A 14 -1.68 1.43 8.70
N LEU A 15 -2.17 1.03 9.88
CA LEU A 15 -1.87 -0.27 10.49
C LEU A 15 -2.30 -1.42 9.57
N TYR A 16 -3.53 -1.36 9.03
CA TYR A 16 -4.05 -2.35 8.11
C TYR A 16 -3.22 -2.39 6.82
N ASN A 17 -2.90 -1.24 6.26
CA ASN A 17 -2.07 -1.14 5.06
C ASN A 17 -0.65 -1.67 5.30
N HIS A 18 -0.07 -1.41 6.47
CA HIS A 18 1.27 -1.86 6.83
C HIS A 18 1.34 -3.37 7.09
N THR A 19 0.33 -3.93 7.76
CA THR A 19 0.30 -5.35 8.17
C THR A 19 -0.39 -6.28 7.18
N GLY A 20 -1.16 -5.72 6.22
CA GLY A 20 -2.03 -6.48 5.31
C GLY A 20 -3.15 -7.22 6.02
N GLY A 21 -3.50 -6.75 7.21
CA GLY A 21 -4.49 -7.42 8.04
C GLY A 21 -4.00 -8.71 8.68
N LYS A 22 -2.68 -8.95 8.75
CA LYS A 22 -2.11 -10.11 9.45
C LYS A 22 -2.04 -9.82 10.95
N ASP A 23 -2.77 -10.59 11.72
CA ASP A 23 -2.80 -10.54 13.18
C ASP A 23 -1.46 -10.91 13.84
N ALA A 24 -0.64 -11.70 13.17
CA ALA A 24 0.69 -12.09 13.64
C ALA A 24 1.74 -10.97 13.51
N ALA A 25 1.48 -9.91 12.74
CA ALA A 25 2.41 -8.81 12.55
C ALA A 25 2.32 -7.83 13.73
N THR A 26 3.40 -7.73 14.52
CA THR A 26 3.51 -6.74 15.60
C THR A 26 4.32 -5.54 15.11
N VAL A 27 3.75 -4.36 15.22
CA VAL A 27 4.35 -3.10 14.79
C VAL A 27 4.25 -2.05 15.89
N SER A 28 5.12 -1.04 15.88
CA SER A 28 5.06 0.06 16.83
C SER A 28 3.87 0.99 16.50
N MET A 29 2.99 1.21 17.46
CA MET A 29 1.88 2.15 17.35
C MET A 29 2.35 3.57 16.98
N PHE A 30 3.50 3.97 17.51
CA PHE A 30 4.06 5.30 17.28
C PHE A 30 4.67 5.43 15.88
N GLU A 31 5.31 4.38 15.34
CA GLU A 31 5.83 4.37 13.96
C GLU A 31 4.68 4.39 12.95
N ILE A 32 3.61 3.63 13.20
CA ILE A 32 2.41 3.67 12.37
C ILE A 32 1.71 5.03 12.47
N GLY A 33 1.64 5.62 13.67
CA GLY A 33 1.08 6.95 13.85
C GLY A 33 1.84 8.03 13.10
N GLU A 34 3.18 8.01 13.15
CA GLU A 34 4.02 8.91 12.38
C GLU A 34 3.77 8.77 10.86
N ALA A 35 3.68 7.53 10.38
CA ALA A 35 3.35 7.25 8.98
C ALA A 35 1.93 7.76 8.59
N ALA A 36 0.99 7.75 9.54
CA ALA A 36 -0.35 8.31 9.39
C ALA A 36 -0.41 9.85 9.56
N GLY A 37 0.73 10.51 9.83
CA GLY A 37 0.81 11.96 10.07
C GLY A 37 0.34 12.40 11.45
N LEU A 38 0.38 11.51 12.44
CA LEU A 38 0.04 11.78 13.83
C LEU A 38 1.31 11.98 14.65
N ASP A 39 1.26 12.91 15.60
CA ASP A 39 2.29 13.02 16.64
C ASP A 39 2.15 11.88 17.67
N ARG A 40 3.08 11.81 18.62
CA ARG A 40 3.14 10.73 19.61
C ARG A 40 1.90 10.69 20.52
N ASP A 41 1.39 11.85 20.93
CA ASP A 41 0.25 11.94 21.85
C ASP A 41 -1.04 11.55 21.12
N ARG A 42 -1.24 12.02 19.90
CA ARG A 42 -2.36 11.64 19.05
C ARG A 42 -2.32 10.15 18.66
N SER A 43 -1.13 9.63 18.37
CA SER A 43 -0.95 8.19 18.11
C SER A 43 -1.32 7.34 19.32
N GLY A 44 -0.96 7.79 20.53
CA GLY A 44 -1.34 7.13 21.78
C GLY A 44 -2.85 7.13 22.00
N ALA A 45 -3.49 8.30 21.88
CA ALA A 45 -4.94 8.44 22.06
C ALA A 45 -5.73 7.61 21.02
N ALA A 46 -5.34 7.66 19.76
CA ALA A 46 -5.93 6.85 18.69
C ALA A 46 -5.76 5.35 18.94
N GLY A 47 -4.58 4.93 19.39
CA GLY A 47 -4.32 3.54 19.75
C GLY A 47 -5.17 3.05 20.92
N GLU A 48 -5.32 3.87 22.00
CA GLU A 48 -6.19 3.55 23.13
C GLU A 48 -7.66 3.40 22.69
N GLU A 49 -8.13 4.26 21.80
CA GLU A 49 -9.48 4.17 21.24
C GLU A 49 -9.67 2.85 20.47
N LEU A 50 -8.73 2.49 19.59
CA LEU A 50 -8.80 1.25 18.82
C LEU A 50 -8.72 -0.02 19.70
N ILE A 51 -7.94 0.03 20.78
CA ILE A 51 -7.88 -1.03 21.78
C ILE A 51 -9.22 -1.15 22.51
N GLY A 52 -9.83 -0.03 22.89
CA GLY A 52 -11.13 0.01 23.53
C GLY A 52 -12.27 -0.59 22.67
N TRP A 53 -12.13 -0.53 21.34
CA TRP A 53 -13.06 -1.14 20.38
C TRP A 53 -12.64 -2.55 19.92
N GLU A 54 -11.63 -3.16 20.57
CA GLU A 54 -11.11 -4.50 20.22
C GLU A 54 -10.63 -4.62 18.76
N MET A 55 -10.30 -3.50 18.14
CA MET A 55 -9.79 -3.46 16.75
C MET A 55 -8.28 -3.68 16.68
N VAL A 56 -7.60 -3.50 17.81
CA VAL A 56 -6.15 -3.62 17.95
C VAL A 56 -5.83 -4.31 19.27
N GLU A 57 -4.83 -5.18 19.26
CA GLU A 57 -4.30 -5.85 20.44
C GLU A 57 -2.91 -5.32 20.80
N VAL A 58 -2.68 -5.08 22.09
CA VAL A 58 -1.34 -4.74 22.60
C VAL A 58 -0.51 -6.01 22.71
N ARG A 59 0.60 -6.06 22.02
CA ARG A 59 1.53 -7.20 22.02
C ARG A 59 2.75 -6.96 22.91
N THR A 60 3.16 -5.70 23.10
CA THR A 60 4.32 -5.35 23.94
C THR A 60 4.04 -4.11 24.79
N LEU A 61 4.68 -4.04 25.96
CA LEU A 61 4.58 -2.89 26.86
C LEU A 61 5.21 -1.59 26.29
N SER A 62 6.02 -1.72 25.25
CA SER A 62 6.66 -0.59 24.55
C SER A 62 5.79 0.01 23.44
N GLY A 63 4.51 -0.38 23.33
CA GLY A 63 3.59 0.13 22.32
C GLY A 63 3.58 -0.70 21.03
N GLY A 64 4.01 -1.95 21.07
CA GLY A 64 3.83 -2.89 19.99
C GLY A 64 2.37 -3.35 19.92
N ILE A 65 1.74 -3.17 18.77
CA ILE A 65 0.34 -3.49 18.50
C ILE A 65 0.20 -4.46 17.32
N ALA A 66 -0.88 -5.21 17.31
CA ALA A 66 -1.30 -6.03 16.18
C ALA A 66 -2.77 -5.74 15.84
N ILE A 67 -3.12 -5.82 14.57
CA ILE A 67 -4.50 -5.63 14.15
C ILE A 67 -5.34 -6.86 14.50
N ALA A 68 -6.52 -6.66 15.10
CA ALA A 68 -7.48 -7.71 15.40
C ALA A 68 -8.46 -7.92 14.23
N GLU A 69 -9.22 -9.01 14.25
CA GLU A 69 -10.18 -9.34 13.20
C GLU A 69 -11.23 -8.24 12.99
N GLU A 70 -11.72 -7.62 14.10
CA GLU A 70 -12.63 -6.48 14.04
C GLU A 70 -11.99 -5.27 13.37
N GLY A 71 -10.70 -5.00 13.68
CA GLY A 71 -9.92 -3.94 13.05
C GLY A 71 -9.74 -4.16 11.55
N VAL A 72 -9.51 -5.38 11.11
CA VAL A 72 -9.44 -5.74 9.67
C VAL A 72 -10.77 -5.44 8.97
N ARG A 73 -11.89 -5.80 9.59
CA ARG A 73 -13.23 -5.54 9.03
C ARG A 73 -13.52 -4.03 8.95
N ALA A 74 -13.22 -3.31 10.03
CA ALA A 74 -13.40 -1.85 10.10
C ALA A 74 -12.51 -1.13 9.08
N ALA A 75 -11.21 -1.45 9.03
CA ALA A 75 -10.27 -0.85 8.08
C ALA A 75 -10.73 -0.99 6.62
N ARG A 76 -11.20 -2.17 6.22
CA ARG A 76 -11.76 -2.40 4.88
C ARG A 76 -12.98 -1.55 4.59
N SER A 77 -13.85 -1.30 5.58
CA SER A 77 -15.07 -0.50 5.41
C SER A 77 -14.79 0.99 5.25
N ILE A 78 -13.70 1.50 5.85
CA ILE A 78 -13.30 2.91 5.81
C ILE A 78 -12.19 3.22 4.78
N GLY A 79 -11.89 2.28 3.88
CA GLY A 79 -10.98 2.49 2.75
C GLY A 79 -9.55 1.97 2.93
N GLY A 80 -9.31 1.13 3.93
CA GLY A 80 -8.04 0.41 4.05
C GLY A 80 -7.81 -0.53 2.86
N THR A 81 -6.65 -0.47 2.25
CA THR A 81 -6.31 -1.26 1.04
C THR A 81 -5.59 -2.57 1.35
N GLY A 82 -5.14 -2.75 2.60
CA GLY A 82 -4.57 -4.01 3.08
C GLY A 82 -3.26 -4.44 2.43
N ASN A 83 -2.36 -3.51 2.21
CA ASN A 83 -1.20 -3.72 1.34
C ASN A 83 -0.04 -4.57 1.89
N ALA A 84 -0.04 -4.92 3.18
CA ALA A 84 1.06 -5.68 3.76
C ALA A 84 0.78 -7.18 3.79
N GLY A 85 1.19 -7.87 2.81
CA GLY A 85 1.17 -9.34 2.76
C GLY A 85 0.79 -9.96 1.44
N GLU A 86 0.14 -9.17 0.56
CA GLU A 86 -0.05 -9.54 -0.83
C GLU A 86 0.99 -8.87 -1.75
N ASP A 87 1.68 -7.83 -1.24
CA ASP A 87 2.69 -7.06 -1.98
C ASP A 87 4.11 -7.66 -1.94
N ASP A 88 4.33 -8.82 -1.31
CA ASP A 88 5.61 -9.55 -1.40
C ASP A 88 5.70 -10.41 -2.68
N VAL A 89 4.87 -10.09 -3.66
CA VAL A 89 4.89 -10.72 -4.98
C VAL A 89 5.99 -10.07 -5.80
N LYS A 90 7.01 -10.86 -6.12
CA LYS A 90 8.06 -10.50 -7.08
C LYS A 90 7.71 -11.04 -8.45
N LEU A 91 7.93 -10.22 -9.49
CA LEU A 91 7.78 -10.71 -10.87
C LEU A 91 8.81 -11.79 -11.16
N GLY A 92 8.32 -12.97 -11.44
CA GLY A 92 9.14 -14.14 -11.74
C GLY A 92 9.93 -14.03 -13.05
N ALA A 93 10.59 -15.12 -13.41
CA ALA A 93 11.32 -15.27 -14.67
C ALA A 93 10.43 -15.84 -15.80
N GLY A 94 9.18 -16.18 -15.49
CA GLY A 94 8.24 -16.74 -16.48
C GLY A 94 7.92 -15.73 -17.59
N PRO A 95 7.56 -16.22 -18.80
CA PRO A 95 7.24 -15.33 -19.94
C PRO A 95 5.91 -14.61 -19.78
N VAL A 96 5.02 -15.10 -18.93
CA VAL A 96 3.66 -14.59 -18.70
C VAL A 96 3.43 -14.49 -17.21
N LEU A 97 2.75 -13.44 -16.73
CA LEU A 97 2.35 -13.30 -15.33
C LEU A 97 1.43 -14.44 -14.91
N ASP A 98 1.64 -14.97 -13.72
CA ASP A 98 0.64 -15.78 -13.04
C ASP A 98 -0.50 -14.92 -12.45
N ASP A 99 -1.54 -15.56 -11.92
CA ASP A 99 -2.71 -14.85 -11.39
C ASP A 99 -2.35 -13.94 -10.21
N ARG A 100 -1.44 -14.36 -9.32
CA ARG A 100 -0.99 -13.55 -8.17
C ARG A 100 -0.16 -12.35 -8.61
N GLU A 101 0.76 -12.55 -9.55
CA GLU A 101 1.56 -11.49 -10.13
C GLU A 101 0.67 -10.47 -10.87
N ARG A 102 -0.34 -10.96 -11.61
CA ARG A 102 -1.30 -10.13 -12.33
C ARG A 102 -2.09 -9.26 -11.38
N GLU A 103 -2.64 -9.82 -10.30
CA GLU A 103 -3.37 -9.07 -9.28
C GLU A 103 -2.48 -8.04 -8.58
N ALA A 104 -1.24 -8.41 -8.24
CA ALA A 104 -0.30 -7.50 -7.60
C ALA A 104 0.07 -6.31 -8.51
N VAL A 105 0.33 -6.57 -9.81
CA VAL A 105 0.58 -5.51 -10.80
C VAL A 105 -0.64 -4.62 -10.97
N ASP A 106 -1.85 -5.19 -11.06
CA ASP A 106 -3.09 -4.42 -11.22
C ASP A 106 -3.30 -3.44 -10.05
N ARG A 107 -3.08 -3.90 -8.81
CA ARG A 107 -3.15 -3.04 -7.61
C ARG A 107 -2.17 -1.88 -7.68
N ILE A 108 -0.90 -2.13 -8.02
CA ILE A 108 0.13 -1.08 -8.10
C ILE A 108 -0.22 -0.08 -9.20
N VAL A 109 -0.57 -0.55 -10.40
CA VAL A 109 -0.96 0.29 -11.54
C VAL A 109 -2.18 1.15 -11.19
N SER A 110 -3.19 0.58 -10.56
CA SER A 110 -4.41 1.29 -10.15
C SER A 110 -4.10 2.37 -9.10
N ARG A 111 -3.26 2.08 -8.12
CA ARG A 111 -2.83 3.05 -7.08
C ARG A 111 -2.08 4.22 -7.70
N ILE A 112 -1.10 3.95 -8.56
CA ILE A 112 -0.34 5.01 -9.24
C ILE A 112 -1.27 5.87 -10.10
N LYS A 113 -2.18 5.26 -10.85
CA LYS A 113 -3.17 5.97 -11.66
C LYS A 113 -4.02 6.94 -10.85
N THR A 114 -4.46 6.52 -9.65
CA THR A 114 -5.26 7.38 -8.75
C THR A 114 -4.45 8.56 -8.20
N ARG A 115 -3.14 8.37 -7.99
CA ARG A 115 -2.27 9.38 -7.38
C ARG A 115 -1.47 10.23 -8.36
N VAL A 116 -1.45 9.88 -9.64
CA VAL A 116 -0.60 10.54 -10.64
C VAL A 116 -0.79 12.07 -10.69
N GLU A 117 -2.02 12.54 -10.49
CA GLU A 117 -2.34 13.98 -10.48
C GLU A 117 -1.75 14.72 -9.27
N THR A 118 -1.49 14.01 -8.17
CA THR A 118 -0.96 14.58 -6.93
C THR A 118 0.57 14.53 -6.85
N LEU A 119 1.25 13.88 -7.80
CA LEU A 119 2.70 13.74 -7.81
C LEU A 119 3.46 15.01 -8.24
N GLY A 120 2.76 16.05 -8.70
CA GLY A 120 3.38 17.31 -9.11
C GLY A 120 4.34 17.18 -10.30
N LEU A 121 4.10 16.21 -11.19
CA LEU A 121 4.92 15.95 -12.37
C LEU A 121 4.80 17.09 -13.41
N ASP A 122 5.90 17.37 -14.09
CA ASP A 122 5.84 18.21 -15.28
C ASP A 122 5.10 17.51 -16.44
N PHE A 123 4.82 18.25 -17.52
CA PHE A 123 4.02 17.76 -18.63
C PHE A 123 4.64 16.53 -19.32
N ASP A 124 5.96 16.52 -19.49
CA ASP A 124 6.66 15.45 -20.19
C ASP A 124 6.62 14.16 -19.38
N ARG A 125 6.92 14.22 -18.08
CA ARG A 125 6.82 13.09 -17.14
C ARG A 125 5.40 12.59 -16.95
N LEU A 126 4.43 13.51 -16.90
CA LEU A 126 3.02 13.13 -16.84
C LEU A 126 2.61 12.36 -18.11
N SER A 127 3.04 12.82 -19.28
CA SER A 127 2.76 12.16 -20.55
C SER A 127 3.40 10.78 -20.62
N GLU A 128 4.64 10.64 -20.13
CA GLU A 128 5.37 9.37 -20.08
C GLU A 128 4.69 8.36 -19.16
N ILE A 129 4.41 8.74 -17.90
CA ILE A 129 3.75 7.83 -16.94
C ILE A 129 2.36 7.43 -17.41
N MET A 130 1.61 8.32 -18.06
CA MET A 130 0.30 8.02 -18.64
C MET A 130 0.39 7.03 -19.80
N ALA A 131 1.44 7.07 -20.61
CA ALA A 131 1.68 6.09 -21.67
C ALA A 131 2.03 4.71 -21.09
N ASP A 132 2.85 4.68 -20.05
CA ASP A 132 3.22 3.48 -19.31
C ASP A 132 2.01 2.82 -18.64
N LEU A 133 1.17 3.61 -17.95
CA LEU A 133 -0.07 3.12 -17.33
C LEU A 133 -1.05 2.55 -18.36
N LYS A 134 -1.16 3.16 -19.56
CA LYS A 134 -1.95 2.62 -20.66
C LYS A 134 -1.39 1.30 -21.17
N THR A 135 -0.07 1.20 -21.29
CA THR A 135 0.61 -0.03 -21.71
C THR A 135 0.38 -1.15 -20.70
N ALA A 136 0.52 -0.86 -19.41
CA ALA A 136 0.22 -1.81 -18.33
C ALA A 136 -1.23 -2.28 -18.38
N ALA A 137 -2.19 -1.36 -18.51
CA ALA A 137 -3.62 -1.69 -18.60
C ALA A 137 -3.94 -2.57 -19.81
N ALA A 138 -3.36 -2.27 -20.98
CA ALA A 138 -3.53 -3.09 -22.17
C ALA A 138 -2.97 -4.50 -22.02
N GLN A 139 -1.82 -4.64 -21.33
CA GLN A 139 -1.23 -5.94 -21.03
C GLN A 139 -2.05 -6.73 -19.99
N LEU A 140 -2.59 -6.07 -18.95
CA LEU A 140 -3.49 -6.70 -17.97
C LEU A 140 -4.78 -7.23 -18.61
N ALA A 141 -5.29 -6.55 -19.63
CA ALA A 141 -6.45 -6.99 -20.41
C ALA A 141 -6.13 -8.17 -21.36
N SER A 142 -4.85 -8.46 -21.60
CA SER A 142 -4.44 -9.58 -22.43
C SER A 142 -4.71 -10.94 -21.76
N PRO A 143 -5.11 -11.98 -22.49
CA PRO A 143 -5.20 -13.33 -21.95
C PRO A 143 -3.82 -13.92 -21.56
N ARG A 144 -2.73 -13.34 -22.04
CA ARG A 144 -1.35 -13.75 -21.76
C ARG A 144 -0.47 -12.52 -21.48
N PRO A 145 -0.59 -11.89 -20.30
CA PRO A 145 0.15 -10.68 -19.95
C PRO A 145 1.65 -11.00 -19.83
N LYS A 146 2.48 -10.32 -20.62
CA LYS A 146 3.91 -10.61 -20.73
C LYS A 146 4.71 -10.01 -19.59
N THR A 147 5.40 -10.83 -18.79
CA THR A 147 6.23 -10.41 -17.67
C THR A 147 7.29 -9.39 -18.06
N ALA A 148 7.95 -9.57 -19.20
CA ALA A 148 8.99 -8.66 -19.66
C ALA A 148 8.46 -7.23 -19.89
N VAL A 149 7.25 -7.08 -20.46
CA VAL A 149 6.64 -5.77 -20.68
C VAL A 149 6.36 -5.07 -19.36
N PHE A 150 5.84 -5.80 -18.36
CA PHE A 150 5.61 -5.20 -17.03
C PHE A 150 6.90 -4.79 -16.32
N LYS A 151 7.98 -5.57 -16.44
CA LYS A 151 9.28 -5.18 -15.88
C LYS A 151 9.77 -3.86 -16.46
N GLU A 152 9.71 -3.68 -17.78
CA GLU A 152 10.10 -2.44 -18.44
C GLU A 152 9.21 -1.26 -18.04
N VAL A 153 7.88 -1.44 -18.08
CA VAL A 153 6.93 -0.40 -17.66
C VAL A 153 7.13 0.00 -16.20
N LEU A 154 7.29 -0.97 -15.29
CA LEU A 154 7.52 -0.68 -13.88
C LEU A 154 8.88 -0.01 -13.62
N ILE A 155 9.92 -0.30 -14.40
CA ILE A 155 11.20 0.39 -14.32
C ILE A 155 11.04 1.84 -14.78
N SER A 156 10.34 2.10 -15.88
CA SER A 156 10.06 3.45 -16.36
C SER A 156 9.27 4.26 -15.31
N ILE A 157 8.18 3.70 -14.80
CA ILE A 157 7.38 4.34 -13.74
C ILE A 157 8.21 4.59 -12.49
N LEU A 158 9.06 3.63 -12.07
CA LEU A 158 9.92 3.77 -10.89
C LEU A 158 10.82 5.00 -10.99
N ASN A 159 11.45 5.23 -12.15
CA ASN A 159 12.30 6.39 -12.35
C ASN A 159 11.54 7.71 -12.17
N ILE A 160 10.28 7.77 -12.68
CA ILE A 160 9.44 8.96 -12.58
C ILE A 160 9.01 9.21 -11.12
N VAL A 161 8.56 8.16 -10.41
CA VAL A 161 8.07 8.31 -9.02
C VAL A 161 9.20 8.54 -8.03
N ASP A 162 10.42 8.03 -8.30
CA ASP A 162 11.60 8.33 -7.49
C ASP A 162 11.99 9.80 -7.58
N ASP A 163 12.00 10.37 -8.77
CA ASP A 163 12.27 11.78 -8.98
C ASP A 163 11.19 12.70 -8.36
N ALA A 164 9.96 12.22 -8.29
CA ALA A 164 8.83 12.91 -7.65
C ALA A 164 8.77 12.74 -6.12
N ASN A 165 9.77 12.07 -5.49
CA ASN A 165 9.79 11.71 -4.06
C ASN A 165 8.54 10.93 -3.60
N ALA A 166 7.92 10.16 -4.47
CA ALA A 166 6.79 9.28 -4.18
C ALA A 166 7.27 7.96 -3.55
N GLY A 167 7.87 8.04 -2.35
CA GLY A 167 8.62 6.95 -1.73
C GLY A 167 7.82 5.68 -1.43
N ALA A 168 6.50 5.75 -1.25
CA ALA A 168 5.66 4.57 -1.04
C ALA A 168 5.52 3.75 -2.33
N GLU A 169 5.16 4.42 -3.43
CA GLU A 169 5.02 3.81 -4.75
C GLU A 169 6.34 3.23 -5.25
N ALA A 170 7.42 3.98 -5.06
CA ALA A 170 8.77 3.54 -5.43
C ALA A 170 9.19 2.27 -4.69
N ARG A 171 8.89 2.17 -3.38
CA ARG A 171 9.18 0.96 -2.57
C ARG A 171 8.43 -0.26 -3.09
N ASP A 172 7.15 -0.11 -3.39
CA ASP A 172 6.32 -1.21 -3.86
C ASP A 172 6.81 -1.72 -5.22
N ILE A 173 7.14 -0.81 -6.13
CA ILE A 173 7.69 -1.18 -7.44
C ILE A 173 9.06 -1.86 -7.29
N ARG A 174 9.98 -1.33 -6.46
CA ARG A 174 11.29 -1.95 -6.21
C ARG A 174 11.14 -3.38 -5.69
N ARG A 175 10.24 -3.57 -4.71
CA ARG A 175 9.96 -4.88 -4.13
C ARG A 175 9.46 -5.87 -5.19
N MET A 176 8.52 -5.42 -6.04
CA MET A 176 8.00 -6.24 -7.15
C MET A 176 9.07 -6.58 -8.19
N LEU A 177 10.00 -5.68 -8.45
CA LEU A 177 11.15 -5.90 -9.33
C LEU A 177 12.26 -6.72 -8.69
N GLY A 178 12.18 -7.01 -7.37
CA GLY A 178 13.22 -7.73 -6.63
C GLY A 178 14.48 -6.90 -6.36
N LYS A 179 14.32 -5.56 -6.27
CA LYS A 179 15.41 -4.59 -6.03
C LYS A 179 15.36 -4.06 -4.59
#